data_306b91a8df4f9b585cdbd6c7ce4d8521
#
_entry.id   306b91a8df4f9b585cdbd6c7ce4d8521
#
_cell.length_a   1.000
_cell.length_b   1.000
_cell.length_c   1.000
_cell.angle_alpha   90.00
_cell.angle_beta   90.00
_cell.angle_gamma   90.00
#
_symmetry.space_group_name_H-M   'P 1'
#
loop_
_entity.id
_entity.type
_entity.pdbx_description
1 polymer ?
#
loop_
_entity_poly.entity_id
_entity_poly.type
_entity_poly.pdbx_seq_one_letter_code
_entity_poly.pdbx_strand_id
1 'polypeptide(L)'
;MACSCSLFLILLTVTGCDREEDERFPSGHHDPIEGDGEMVPINVKVDGVDEFLGGAVTRSGEILTKIVQPLDSTYDSGYDVETTIESLLPVNPVQTRGNMANMQFRVVAYKNNSITAANYAGTAVYSTNASGIASIVANTATPAAVSGQWVLRPGTYAFVFYSYGTNSAPAALSGNWSTTVTHNQDFMLCQKTGVDVKADASGQCLLSGISFSRQCAQLQLCVVAKEFNNNTVQQCAATISGLSNSPVTWNASQTTLPVTGTSGTLNVAWTNPNATTVNSNVYKVLPQTSRTLTIKFTTLKIGNGQMNNAITVSATN
;
A
#
# COMPACT_ATOMS: atom_id res chain seq x y z
N MET A 1 22.22 5.14 56.38
CA MET A 1 21.62 3.83 56.10
C MET A 1 22.23 3.29 54.84
N ALA A 2 23.14 2.35 54.99
CA ALA A 2 23.87 1.72 53.88
C ALA A 2 23.10 0.45 53.46
N CYS A 3 22.79 0.32 52.16
CA CYS A 3 22.21 -0.89 51.63
C CYS A 3 23.27 -1.60 50.79
N SER A 4 23.69 -2.77 51.24
CA SER A 4 24.71 -3.64 50.69
C SER A 4 24.17 -4.36 49.49
N CYS A 5 24.91 -4.31 48.39
CA CYS A 5 24.64 -5.08 47.17
C CYS A 5 25.56 -6.32 47.17
N SER A 6 24.98 -7.51 47.38
CA SER A 6 25.69 -8.77 47.32
C SER A 6 25.76 -9.28 45.91
N LEU A 7 26.97 -9.36 45.38
CA LEU A 7 27.33 -9.97 44.09
C LEU A 7 27.45 -11.48 44.28
N PHE A 8 26.58 -12.27 43.63
CA PHE A 8 26.70 -13.73 43.61
C PHE A 8 27.45 -14.14 42.32
N LEU A 9 28.67 -14.59 42.50
CA LEU A 9 29.51 -15.18 41.45
C LEU A 9 29.28 -16.69 41.46
N ILE A 10 28.63 -17.23 40.40
CA ILE A 10 28.53 -18.71 40.23
C ILE A 10 29.64 -19.15 39.33
N LEU A 11 30.57 -19.90 39.89
CA LEU A 11 31.67 -20.57 39.22
C LEU A 11 31.20 -21.97 38.77
N LEU A 12 31.00 -22.18 37.46
CA LEU A 12 30.72 -23.50 36.89
C LEU A 12 32.04 -24.14 36.45
N THR A 13 32.49 -25.16 37.18
CA THR A 13 33.57 -26.05 36.79
C THR A 13 33.01 -27.12 35.88
N VAL A 14 33.53 -27.20 34.66
CA VAL A 14 33.28 -28.31 33.73
C VAL A 14 34.37 -29.35 33.97
N THR A 15 33.99 -30.50 34.53
CA THR A 15 34.82 -31.71 34.56
C THR A 15 34.54 -32.53 33.31
N GLY A 16 35.57 -32.71 32.50
CA GLY A 16 35.52 -33.63 31.38
C GLY A 16 35.41 -35.09 31.83
N CYS A 17 34.67 -35.88 31.11
CA CYS A 17 34.77 -37.35 31.12
C CYS A 17 34.97 -37.80 29.68
N ASP A 18 36.19 -38.26 29.43
CA ASP A 18 36.48 -39.18 28.33
C ASP A 18 35.70 -40.46 28.53
N ARG A 19 35.06 -40.93 27.50
CA ARG A 19 34.67 -42.34 27.37
C ARG A 19 34.73 -42.75 25.92
N GLU A 20 35.68 -43.55 25.64
CA GLU A 20 35.83 -44.36 24.42
C GLU A 20 34.77 -45.45 24.36
N GLU A 21 34.52 -45.84 23.11
CA GLU A 21 34.13 -47.15 22.59
C GLU A 21 32.65 -47.45 22.31
N ASP A 22 32.39 -47.49 21.02
CA ASP A 22 31.88 -48.65 20.25
C ASP A 22 30.49 -49.16 20.62
N GLU A 23 29.46 -48.68 19.89
CA GLU A 23 28.36 -49.57 19.51
C GLU A 23 27.71 -49.13 18.19
N ARG A 24 27.64 -50.09 17.29
CA ARG A 24 26.94 -50.08 16.00
C ARG A 24 25.50 -49.64 16.19
N PHE A 25 25.13 -48.46 15.62
CA PHE A 25 23.73 -48.09 15.45
C PHE A 25 23.20 -48.65 14.13
N PRO A 26 22.00 -49.26 14.14
CA PRO A 26 21.33 -49.68 12.93
C PRO A 26 20.94 -48.44 12.12
N SER A 27 21.00 -48.57 10.80
CA SER A 27 20.59 -47.59 9.80
C SER A 27 19.18 -47.13 10.04
N GLY A 28 19.01 -46.11 10.91
CA GLY A 28 17.80 -45.34 11.05
C GLY A 28 17.72 -44.31 9.92
N HIS A 29 16.57 -44.20 9.33
CA HIS A 29 16.19 -43.14 8.41
C HIS A 29 16.82 -41.82 8.89
N HIS A 30 17.81 -41.34 8.16
CA HIS A 30 18.12 -39.91 8.19
C HIS A 30 16.95 -39.20 7.51
N ASP A 31 16.07 -38.62 8.31
CA ASP A 31 15.37 -37.44 7.84
C ASP A 31 16.44 -36.53 7.25
N PRO A 32 16.25 -35.98 6.03
CA PRO A 32 17.23 -35.06 5.48
C PRO A 32 17.33 -33.91 6.47
N ILE A 33 18.45 -33.85 7.19
CA ILE A 33 18.88 -32.69 7.95
C ILE A 33 18.67 -31.51 6.96
N GLU A 34 17.86 -30.53 7.33
CA GLU A 34 17.66 -29.30 6.53
C GLU A 34 19.08 -28.83 6.17
N GLY A 35 19.44 -29.08 4.90
CA GLY A 35 20.81 -28.99 4.47
C GLY A 35 21.39 -27.61 4.72
N ASP A 36 22.67 -27.58 5.04
CA ASP A 36 23.57 -26.43 4.92
C ASP A 36 23.67 -25.96 3.43
N GLY A 37 22.53 -25.88 2.75
CA GLY A 37 22.44 -25.41 1.39
C GLY A 37 22.96 -23.97 1.32
N GLU A 38 23.86 -23.74 0.38
CA GLU A 38 24.37 -22.42 0.07
C GLU A 38 23.23 -21.41 -0.02
N MET A 39 23.37 -20.27 0.67
CA MET A 39 22.34 -19.20 0.66
C MET A 39 22.21 -18.63 -0.75
N VAL A 40 21.00 -18.50 -1.24
CA VAL A 40 20.69 -18.04 -2.59
C VAL A 40 20.41 -16.55 -2.58
N PRO A 41 21.18 -15.74 -3.32
CA PRO A 41 20.89 -14.31 -3.50
C PRO A 41 19.57 -14.08 -4.22
N ILE A 42 18.79 -13.12 -3.71
CA ILE A 42 17.47 -12.78 -4.24
C ILE A 42 17.53 -11.46 -5.02
N ASN A 43 17.25 -11.53 -6.30
CA ASN A 43 17.05 -10.38 -7.17
C ASN A 43 15.57 -10.17 -7.44
N VAL A 44 15.18 -8.91 -7.61
CA VAL A 44 13.78 -8.54 -7.84
C VAL A 44 13.68 -7.68 -9.09
N LYS A 45 12.71 -8.02 -9.95
CA LYS A 45 12.31 -7.21 -11.09
C LYS A 45 10.83 -6.92 -11.00
N VAL A 46 10.48 -5.64 -10.95
CA VAL A 46 9.10 -5.15 -10.94
C VAL A 46 8.66 -4.88 -12.38
N ASP A 47 7.55 -5.46 -12.80
CA ASP A 47 7.02 -5.30 -14.15
C ASP A 47 6.12 -4.06 -14.28
N GLY A 48 5.49 -3.62 -13.18
CA GLY A 48 4.64 -2.44 -13.19
C GLY A 48 3.89 -2.22 -11.89
N VAL A 49 3.14 -1.12 -11.91
CA VAL A 49 2.08 -0.83 -10.95
C VAL A 49 0.80 -0.81 -11.75
N ASP A 50 -0.18 -1.63 -11.38
CA ASP A 50 -1.48 -1.58 -12.02
C ASP A 50 -2.12 -0.22 -11.73
N GLU A 51 -2.43 0.52 -12.80
CA GLU A 51 -3.21 1.72 -12.63
C GLU A 51 -4.63 1.33 -12.21
N PHE A 52 -5.14 2.09 -11.31
CA PHE A 52 -6.41 2.02 -10.66
C PHE A 52 -7.47 1.19 -11.40
N LEU A 53 -7.73 -0.02 -10.95
CA LEU A 53 -9.00 -0.68 -11.16
C LEU A 53 -9.86 -0.41 -9.92
N GLY A 54 -10.43 0.78 -9.85
CA GLY A 54 -11.47 1.08 -8.89
C GLY A 54 -12.70 0.25 -9.20
N GLY A 55 -13.13 -0.56 -8.23
CA GLY A 55 -14.42 -1.22 -8.19
C GLY A 55 -14.73 -2.18 -9.33
N ALA A 56 -15.54 -3.18 -9.07
CA ALA A 56 -15.97 -4.18 -10.01
C ALA A 56 -16.27 -3.59 -11.40
N VAL A 57 -15.39 -3.91 -12.37
CA VAL A 57 -15.63 -3.63 -13.78
C VAL A 57 -16.81 -4.50 -14.18
N THR A 58 -18.01 -3.94 -14.20
CA THR A 58 -19.07 -4.51 -15.01
C THR A 58 -18.60 -4.47 -16.46
N ARG A 59 -18.68 -5.58 -17.16
CA ARG A 59 -18.20 -5.79 -18.53
C ARG A 59 -18.83 -4.91 -19.60
N SER A 60 -19.67 -3.97 -19.24
CA SER A 60 -20.25 -2.97 -20.11
C SER A 60 -19.52 -1.67 -19.82
N GLY A 61 -18.77 -1.14 -20.76
CA GLY A 61 -18.05 0.12 -20.68
C GLY A 61 -18.99 1.33 -20.47
N GLU A 62 -19.87 1.26 -19.52
CA GLU A 62 -20.74 2.34 -19.12
C GLU A 62 -19.96 3.28 -18.22
N ILE A 63 -19.76 4.47 -18.74
CA ILE A 63 -19.45 5.69 -17.97
C ILE A 63 -20.47 5.77 -16.86
N LEU A 64 -20.01 5.65 -15.61
CA LEU A 64 -20.88 5.78 -14.47
C LEU A 64 -21.55 7.15 -14.53
N THR A 65 -22.82 7.09 -14.70
CA THR A 65 -23.92 8.02 -14.55
C THR A 65 -23.50 9.44 -14.13
N LYS A 66 -23.64 10.37 -15.06
CA LYS A 66 -23.75 11.80 -14.77
C LYS A 66 -24.92 11.97 -13.81
N ILE A 67 -24.66 12.15 -12.52
CA ILE A 67 -25.67 12.51 -11.55
C ILE A 67 -25.83 14.02 -11.63
N VAL A 68 -26.76 14.47 -12.45
CA VAL A 68 -27.25 15.84 -12.41
C VAL A 68 -28.27 15.88 -11.29
N GLN A 69 -27.91 16.45 -10.16
CA GLN A 69 -28.90 16.86 -9.16
C GLN A 69 -29.28 18.29 -9.46
N PRO A 70 -30.52 18.58 -9.92
CA PRO A 70 -31.01 19.92 -9.89
C PRO A 70 -31.04 20.36 -8.43
N LEU A 71 -30.39 21.47 -8.12
CA LEU A 71 -30.54 22.12 -6.82
C LEU A 71 -32.02 22.34 -6.57
N ASP A 72 -32.47 21.92 -5.38
CA ASP A 72 -33.79 22.29 -4.90
C ASP A 72 -33.90 23.81 -4.98
N SER A 73 -34.92 24.31 -5.69
CA SER A 73 -35.16 25.71 -5.97
C SER A 73 -35.37 26.60 -4.72
N THR A 74 -35.27 26.01 -3.54
CA THR A 74 -35.32 26.71 -2.24
C THR A 74 -34.00 27.33 -1.81
N TYR A 75 -32.89 27.05 -2.52
CA TYR A 75 -31.59 27.63 -2.23
C TYR A 75 -31.31 28.80 -3.17
N ASP A 76 -31.55 29.99 -2.70
CA ASP A 76 -31.09 31.22 -3.36
C ASP A 76 -29.58 31.39 -3.15
N SER A 77 -28.80 30.45 -3.72
CA SER A 77 -27.35 30.54 -3.71
C SER A 77 -26.79 31.48 -4.78
N GLY A 78 -27.64 31.88 -5.73
CA GLY A 78 -27.22 32.62 -6.92
C GLY A 78 -26.38 31.81 -7.91
N TYR A 79 -26.27 30.49 -7.71
CA TYR A 79 -25.53 29.59 -8.59
C TYR A 79 -26.33 28.34 -8.92
N ASP A 80 -26.33 27.96 -10.20
CA ASP A 80 -26.73 26.64 -10.63
C ASP A 80 -25.49 25.70 -10.49
N VAL A 81 -25.60 24.62 -9.72
CA VAL A 81 -24.53 23.67 -9.54
C VAL A 81 -24.86 22.36 -10.24
N GLU A 82 -24.12 22.06 -11.29
CA GLU A 82 -24.14 20.75 -11.91
C GLU A 82 -22.99 19.91 -11.31
N THR A 83 -23.31 18.74 -10.76
CA THR A 83 -22.32 17.82 -10.23
C THR A 83 -22.21 16.62 -11.14
N THR A 84 -21.02 16.40 -11.67
CA THR A 84 -20.68 15.20 -12.43
C THR A 84 -19.72 14.36 -11.63
N ILE A 85 -20.05 13.10 -11.38
CA ILE A 85 -19.12 12.13 -10.86
C ILE A 85 -18.63 11.32 -12.06
N GLU A 86 -17.37 11.53 -12.42
CA GLU A 86 -16.70 10.77 -13.45
C GLU A 86 -15.81 9.73 -12.79
N SER A 87 -16.04 8.45 -13.13
CA SER A 87 -15.05 7.42 -12.90
C SER A 87 -14.06 7.52 -14.05
N LEU A 88 -12.84 7.96 -13.75
CA LEU A 88 -11.73 7.89 -14.70
C LEU A 88 -11.30 6.42 -14.87
N LEU A 89 -12.15 5.62 -15.50
CA LEU A 89 -11.73 4.32 -16.02
C LEU A 89 -11.00 4.59 -17.32
N PRO A 90 -9.76 4.16 -17.48
CA PRO A 90 -9.11 4.19 -18.78
C PRO A 90 -9.94 3.34 -19.74
N VAL A 91 -10.36 3.92 -20.86
CA VAL A 91 -11.16 3.28 -21.92
C VAL A 91 -10.41 2.08 -22.55
N ASN A 92 -9.12 1.99 -22.30
CA ASN A 92 -8.28 0.80 -22.47
C ASN A 92 -7.31 0.81 -21.30
N PRO A 93 -7.15 -0.30 -20.56
CA PRO A 93 -6.02 -0.45 -19.66
C PRO A 93 -4.76 -0.63 -20.52
N VAL A 94 -4.30 0.43 -21.14
CA VAL A 94 -2.90 0.50 -21.48
C VAL A 94 -2.24 0.44 -20.12
N GLN A 95 -1.56 -0.67 -19.83
CA GLN A 95 -0.65 -0.74 -18.69
C GLN A 95 0.40 0.35 -18.91
N THR A 96 0.04 1.58 -18.61
CA THR A 96 1.00 2.64 -18.44
C THR A 96 1.73 2.25 -17.17
N ARG A 97 2.91 1.67 -17.36
CA ARG A 97 3.84 1.44 -16.26
C ARG A 97 4.02 2.78 -15.58
N GLY A 98 3.32 2.99 -14.46
CA GLY A 98 3.48 4.19 -13.67
C GLY A 98 4.96 4.39 -13.41
N ASN A 99 5.41 5.63 -13.33
CA ASN A 99 6.82 5.94 -13.09
C ASN A 99 7.25 5.28 -11.78
N MET A 100 7.97 4.16 -11.88
CA MET A 100 8.47 3.39 -10.73
C MET A 100 9.85 3.88 -10.27
N ALA A 101 10.40 4.91 -10.93
CA ALA A 101 11.73 5.41 -10.58
C ALA A 101 11.78 5.84 -9.11
N ASN A 102 12.72 5.27 -8.38
CA ASN A 102 12.96 5.52 -6.95
C ASN A 102 11.82 5.08 -6.02
N MET A 103 10.84 4.32 -6.49
CA MET A 103 9.84 3.72 -5.58
C MET A 103 10.51 2.70 -4.68
N GLN A 104 10.31 2.85 -3.38
CA GLN A 104 10.75 1.84 -2.42
C GLN A 104 9.59 0.92 -2.03
N PHE A 105 9.91 -0.36 -1.93
CA PHE A 105 8.96 -1.39 -1.52
C PHE A 105 9.65 -2.40 -0.61
N ARG A 106 8.88 -3.00 0.26
CA ARG A 106 9.35 -4.08 1.12
C ARG A 106 8.91 -5.43 0.57
N VAL A 107 9.82 -6.39 0.65
CA VAL A 107 9.58 -7.80 0.36
C VAL A 107 9.63 -8.56 1.68
N VAL A 108 8.67 -9.44 1.89
CA VAL A 108 8.64 -10.37 3.05
C VAL A 108 8.54 -11.78 2.52
N ALA A 109 9.41 -12.66 2.97
CA ALA A 109 9.43 -14.07 2.59
C ALA A 109 8.87 -14.96 3.71
N TYR A 110 8.06 -15.92 3.32
CA TYR A 110 7.49 -16.93 4.20
C TYR A 110 7.80 -18.33 3.66
N LYS A 111 8.36 -19.21 4.50
CA LYS A 111 8.68 -20.61 4.15
C LYS A 111 7.42 -21.43 3.88
N ASN A 112 7.64 -22.59 3.26
CA ASN A 112 6.63 -23.61 3.05
C ASN A 112 5.39 -23.09 2.29
N ASN A 113 5.58 -22.09 1.44
CA ASN A 113 4.49 -21.48 0.67
C ASN A 113 3.29 -21.03 1.51
N SER A 114 3.48 -20.69 2.78
CA SER A 114 2.41 -20.38 3.73
C SER A 114 2.66 -19.05 4.43
N ILE A 115 1.82 -18.06 4.13
CA ILE A 115 1.93 -16.70 4.67
C ILE A 115 1.36 -16.69 6.10
N THR A 116 2.20 -17.01 7.08
CA THR A 116 1.92 -16.96 8.51
C THR A 116 3.12 -16.38 9.27
N ALA A 117 2.89 -15.81 10.45
CA ALA A 117 3.98 -15.30 11.27
C ALA A 117 5.01 -16.38 11.64
N ALA A 118 4.56 -17.64 11.84
CA ALA A 118 5.43 -18.76 12.15
C ALA A 118 6.36 -19.17 10.99
N ASN A 119 5.95 -18.91 9.76
CA ASN A 119 6.73 -19.22 8.56
C ASN A 119 7.58 -18.05 8.06
N TYR A 120 7.64 -16.96 8.80
CA TYR A 120 8.46 -15.81 8.45
C TYR A 120 9.92 -16.24 8.28
N ALA A 121 10.49 -15.92 7.12
CA ALA A 121 11.86 -16.26 6.76
C ALA A 121 12.79 -15.05 6.67
N GLY A 122 12.20 -13.87 6.42
CA GLY A 122 12.98 -12.66 6.32
C GLY A 122 12.28 -11.55 5.55
N THR A 123 12.95 -10.41 5.48
CA THR A 123 12.47 -9.21 4.76
C THR A 123 13.63 -8.40 4.21
N ALA A 124 13.38 -7.64 3.16
CA ALA A 124 14.29 -6.63 2.65
C ALA A 124 13.53 -5.47 2.01
N VAL A 125 14.12 -4.29 1.95
CA VAL A 125 13.60 -3.16 1.18
C VAL A 125 14.41 -3.03 -0.10
N TYR A 126 13.70 -2.80 -1.20
CA TYR A 126 14.27 -2.55 -2.51
C TYR A 126 13.83 -1.18 -3.02
N SER A 127 14.66 -0.57 -3.86
CA SER A 127 14.35 0.63 -4.61
C SER A 127 14.41 0.34 -6.10
N THR A 128 13.39 0.73 -6.85
CA THR A 128 13.33 0.54 -8.30
C THR A 128 14.00 1.68 -9.06
N ASN A 129 14.57 1.37 -10.22
CA ASN A 129 14.88 2.35 -11.24
C ASN A 129 13.71 2.50 -12.24
N ALA A 130 13.86 3.39 -13.23
CA ALA A 130 12.85 3.63 -14.25
C ALA A 130 12.50 2.38 -15.11
N SER A 131 13.40 1.40 -15.17
CA SER A 131 13.21 0.13 -15.90
C SER A 131 12.61 -0.99 -15.04
N GLY A 132 12.26 -0.71 -13.78
CA GLY A 132 11.72 -1.71 -12.84
C GLY A 132 12.76 -2.64 -12.23
N ILE A 133 14.05 -2.46 -12.55
CA ILE A 133 15.12 -3.21 -11.89
C ILE A 133 15.25 -2.68 -10.47
N ALA A 134 15.19 -3.59 -9.50
CA ALA A 134 15.24 -3.26 -8.10
C ALA A 134 16.62 -3.55 -7.50
N SER A 135 17.10 -2.61 -6.69
CA SER A 135 18.31 -2.75 -5.88
C SER A 135 17.96 -2.70 -4.41
N ILE A 136 18.64 -3.52 -3.60
CA ILE A 136 18.42 -3.54 -2.16
C ILE A 136 18.83 -2.21 -1.53
N VAL A 137 18.02 -1.73 -0.60
CA VAL A 137 18.36 -0.57 0.24
C VAL A 137 19.24 -1.08 1.40
N ALA A 138 20.38 -0.44 1.60
CA ALA A 138 21.35 -0.87 2.60
C ALA A 138 20.75 -0.97 4.01
N ASN A 139 21.19 -1.96 4.78
CA ASN A 139 20.81 -2.18 6.18
C ASN A 139 19.32 -2.42 6.43
N THR A 140 18.55 -2.86 5.41
CA THR A 140 17.10 -3.14 5.55
C THR A 140 16.76 -4.63 5.54
N ALA A 141 17.73 -5.49 5.22
CA ALA A 141 17.50 -6.93 5.08
C ALA A 141 17.59 -7.67 6.42
N THR A 142 16.71 -8.65 6.57
CA THR A 142 16.74 -9.69 7.61
C THR A 142 16.47 -11.04 6.93
N PRO A 143 17.36 -12.05 6.99
CA PRO A 143 18.74 -11.93 7.48
C PRO A 143 19.53 -10.83 6.76
N ALA A 144 20.63 -10.40 7.39
CA ALA A 144 21.46 -9.32 6.84
C ALA A 144 21.93 -9.68 5.42
N ALA A 145 22.03 -8.66 4.57
CA ALA A 145 22.51 -8.83 3.19
C ALA A 145 23.96 -9.30 3.17
N VAL A 146 24.26 -10.23 2.27
CA VAL A 146 25.62 -10.71 2.00
C VAL A 146 26.07 -10.12 0.67
N SER A 147 27.22 -9.48 0.66
CA SER A 147 27.76 -8.80 -0.55
C SER A 147 26.75 -7.87 -1.23
N GLY A 148 25.92 -7.16 -0.44
CA GLY A 148 24.92 -6.25 -0.96
C GLY A 148 23.65 -6.91 -1.54
N GLN A 149 23.47 -8.22 -1.33
CA GLN A 149 22.30 -8.98 -1.80
C GLN A 149 21.56 -9.61 -0.62
N TRP A 150 20.25 -9.57 -0.62
CA TRP A 150 19.44 -10.34 0.31
C TRP A 150 19.52 -11.81 -0.06
N VAL A 151 19.72 -12.67 0.93
CA VAL A 151 19.94 -14.11 0.73
C VAL A 151 18.93 -14.92 1.52
N LEU A 152 18.45 -15.99 0.91
CA LEU A 152 17.55 -16.96 1.56
C LEU A 152 18.09 -18.40 1.37
N ARG A 153 17.70 -19.32 2.24
CA ARG A 153 17.96 -20.74 2.04
C ARG A 153 17.15 -21.27 0.84
N PRO A 154 17.65 -22.28 0.11
CA PRO A 154 16.83 -22.98 -0.90
C PRO A 154 15.52 -23.50 -0.30
N GLY A 155 14.45 -23.51 -1.09
CA GLY A 155 13.16 -24.03 -0.68
C GLY A 155 11.98 -23.31 -1.33
N THR A 156 10.77 -23.74 -1.03
CA THR A 156 9.54 -23.14 -1.58
C THR A 156 9.00 -22.05 -0.65
N TYR A 157 8.73 -20.88 -1.21
CA TYR A 157 8.33 -19.68 -0.48
C TYR A 157 7.07 -19.06 -1.04
N ALA A 158 6.38 -18.32 -0.16
CA ALA A 158 5.47 -17.25 -0.53
C ALA A 158 6.16 -15.91 -0.26
N PHE A 159 6.02 -14.96 -1.18
CA PHE A 159 6.54 -13.60 -1.07
C PHE A 159 5.39 -12.60 -1.05
N VAL A 160 5.51 -11.62 -0.17
CA VAL A 160 4.60 -10.48 -0.08
C VAL A 160 5.40 -9.22 -0.35
N PHE A 161 4.92 -8.41 -1.29
CA PHE A 161 5.51 -7.14 -1.69
C PHE A 161 4.54 -6.04 -1.36
N TYR A 162 4.97 -4.98 -0.67
CA TYR A 162 4.13 -3.82 -0.42
C TYR A 162 4.90 -2.52 -0.48
N SER A 163 4.21 -1.46 -0.87
CA SER A 163 4.75 -0.12 -1.06
C SER A 163 3.68 0.94 -0.75
N TYR A 164 4.14 2.16 -0.53
CA TYR A 164 3.29 3.35 -0.47
C TYR A 164 3.53 4.29 -1.67
N GLY A 165 4.16 3.79 -2.74
CA GLY A 165 4.43 4.56 -3.96
C GLY A 165 5.41 5.72 -3.76
N THR A 166 6.21 5.69 -2.71
CA THR A 166 7.15 6.76 -2.35
C THR A 166 8.59 6.28 -2.43
N ASN A 167 9.54 7.21 -2.29
CA ASN A 167 10.96 6.93 -2.16
C ASN A 167 11.39 6.65 -0.70
N SER A 168 10.46 6.41 0.18
CA SER A 168 10.70 6.07 1.59
C SER A 168 10.46 4.59 1.83
N ALA A 169 11.30 3.97 2.65
CA ALA A 169 11.18 2.56 3.01
C ALA A 169 9.87 2.29 3.77
N PRO A 170 9.01 1.37 3.31
CA PRO A 170 7.88 0.92 4.10
C PRO A 170 8.35 0.32 5.42
N ALA A 171 7.65 0.62 6.52
CA ALA A 171 7.95 0.02 7.82
C ALA A 171 7.87 -1.51 7.76
N ALA A 172 8.63 -2.20 8.61
CA ALA A 172 8.49 -3.64 8.76
C ALA A 172 7.12 -4.00 9.32
N LEU A 173 6.62 -5.19 8.97
CA LEU A 173 5.37 -5.71 9.52
C LEU A 173 5.50 -5.93 11.03
N SER A 174 4.52 -5.46 11.79
CA SER A 174 4.40 -5.74 13.22
C SER A 174 4.18 -7.25 13.43
N GLY A 175 4.99 -7.87 14.31
CA GLY A 175 4.98 -9.32 14.52
C GLY A 175 5.27 -10.12 13.24
N ASN A 176 5.96 -9.54 12.26
CA ASN A 176 6.24 -10.13 10.95
C ASN A 176 4.96 -10.49 10.14
N TRP A 177 3.84 -9.84 10.43
CA TRP A 177 2.54 -10.28 9.95
C TRP A 177 1.63 -9.15 9.46
N SER A 178 1.61 -7.98 10.10
CA SER A 178 0.62 -6.94 9.81
C SER A 178 1.19 -5.53 9.78
N THR A 179 0.48 -4.63 9.11
CA THR A 179 0.73 -3.19 9.16
C THR A 179 -0.58 -2.43 9.18
N THR A 180 -0.54 -1.18 9.63
CA THR A 180 -1.69 -0.29 9.63
C THR A 180 -1.58 0.68 8.46
N VAL A 181 -2.64 0.78 7.67
CA VAL A 181 -2.77 1.69 6.53
C VAL A 181 -3.75 2.80 6.89
N THR A 182 -3.37 4.04 6.66
CA THR A 182 -4.17 5.23 6.94
C THR A 182 -4.59 5.95 5.66
N HIS A 183 -5.48 6.93 5.79
CA HIS A 183 -5.82 7.82 4.68
C HIS A 183 -4.58 8.47 4.06
N ASN A 184 -4.68 8.83 2.80
CA ASN A 184 -3.64 9.45 1.99
C ASN A 184 -2.37 8.61 1.78
N GLN A 185 -2.38 7.34 2.18
CA GLN A 185 -1.35 6.40 1.83
C GLN A 185 -1.72 5.65 0.54
N ASP A 186 -0.86 5.68 -0.46
CA ASP A 186 -1.05 4.92 -1.70
C ASP A 186 -0.58 3.47 -1.51
N PHE A 187 -1.31 2.73 -0.66
CA PHE A 187 -0.93 1.36 -0.36
C PHE A 187 -1.08 0.47 -1.57
N MET A 188 0.00 -0.21 -1.92
CA MET A 188 0.12 -1.12 -3.06
C MET A 188 0.64 -2.47 -2.61
N LEU A 189 0.15 -3.52 -3.23
CA LEU A 189 0.36 -4.90 -2.82
C LEU A 189 0.59 -5.80 -4.02
N CYS A 190 1.49 -6.77 -3.88
CA CYS A 190 1.64 -7.93 -4.75
C CYS A 190 1.98 -9.16 -3.89
N GLN A 191 1.45 -10.32 -4.24
CA GLN A 191 1.80 -11.59 -3.61
C GLN A 191 2.22 -12.60 -4.67
N LYS A 192 3.23 -13.40 -4.33
CA LYS A 192 3.69 -14.52 -5.13
C LYS A 192 3.81 -15.75 -4.24
N THR A 193 3.12 -16.80 -4.61
CA THR A 193 3.13 -18.08 -3.88
C THR A 193 3.77 -19.18 -4.73
N GLY A 194 4.24 -20.23 -4.10
CA GLY A 194 4.84 -21.36 -4.80
C GLY A 194 6.17 -21.05 -5.50
N VAL A 195 6.90 -20.07 -5.00
CA VAL A 195 8.19 -19.69 -5.59
C VAL A 195 9.27 -20.63 -5.06
N ASP A 196 9.93 -21.33 -5.96
CA ASP A 196 11.06 -22.19 -5.65
C ASP A 196 12.35 -21.34 -5.64
N VAL A 197 12.85 -21.06 -4.44
CA VAL A 197 14.12 -20.34 -4.25
C VAL A 197 15.26 -21.33 -4.45
N LYS A 198 15.90 -21.22 -5.60
CA LYS A 198 17.10 -21.97 -5.97
C LYS A 198 18.00 -21.11 -6.84
N ALA A 199 19.28 -21.37 -6.78
CA ALA A 199 20.25 -20.71 -7.65
C ALA A 199 20.03 -21.13 -9.09
N ASP A 200 19.93 -20.17 -9.99
CA ASP A 200 19.96 -20.37 -11.45
C ASP A 200 21.42 -20.52 -11.95
N ALA A 201 21.63 -20.52 -13.25
CA ALA A 201 22.95 -20.60 -13.86
C ALA A 201 23.87 -19.42 -13.48
N SER A 202 23.32 -18.30 -13.01
CA SER A 202 24.07 -17.15 -12.51
C SER A 202 24.33 -17.21 -10.99
N GLY A 203 23.89 -18.27 -10.32
CA GLY A 203 23.99 -18.43 -8.88
C GLY A 203 22.97 -17.64 -8.07
N GLN A 204 21.87 -17.16 -8.68
CA GLN A 204 20.91 -16.25 -8.08
C GLN A 204 19.46 -16.73 -8.30
N CYS A 205 18.53 -16.22 -7.52
CA CYS A 205 17.11 -16.40 -7.76
C CYS A 205 16.48 -15.06 -8.17
N LEU A 206 15.88 -15.01 -9.36
CA LEU A 206 15.19 -13.83 -9.86
C LEU A 206 13.69 -13.92 -9.58
N LEU A 207 13.18 -13.02 -8.74
CA LEU A 207 11.76 -12.78 -8.57
C LEU A 207 11.28 -11.79 -9.65
N SER A 208 10.53 -12.28 -10.63
CA SER A 208 9.97 -11.51 -11.74
C SER A 208 8.45 -11.62 -11.78
N GLY A 209 7.79 -10.89 -12.67
CA GLY A 209 6.33 -10.86 -12.77
C GLY A 209 5.71 -10.18 -11.54
N ILE A 210 6.38 -9.19 -10.97
CA ILE A 210 5.88 -8.41 -9.83
C ILE A 210 5.09 -7.22 -10.38
N SER A 211 3.77 -7.26 -10.24
CA SER A 211 2.87 -6.15 -10.56
C SER A 211 2.17 -5.72 -9.28
N PHE A 212 2.33 -4.46 -8.92
CA PHE A 212 1.68 -3.90 -7.73
C PHE A 212 0.26 -3.46 -8.04
N SER A 213 -0.69 -3.94 -7.26
CA SER A 213 -2.09 -3.52 -7.30
C SER A 213 -2.35 -2.48 -6.22
N ARG A 214 -2.88 -1.31 -6.61
CA ARG A 214 -3.28 -0.27 -5.66
C ARG A 214 -4.52 -0.71 -4.89
N GLN A 215 -4.50 -0.44 -3.60
CA GLN A 215 -5.55 -0.87 -2.67
C GLN A 215 -6.46 0.26 -2.22
N CYS A 216 -6.11 1.51 -2.54
CA CYS A 216 -6.86 2.70 -2.16
C CYS A 216 -7.47 3.38 -3.39
N ALA A 217 -8.65 3.98 -3.27
CA ALA A 217 -9.24 4.80 -4.30
C ALA A 217 -8.61 6.20 -4.35
N GLN A 218 -8.67 6.87 -5.50
CA GLN A 218 -8.31 8.27 -5.62
C GLN A 218 -9.57 9.12 -5.72
N LEU A 219 -9.60 10.22 -4.97
CA LEU A 219 -10.66 11.20 -5.01
C LEU A 219 -10.06 12.58 -5.24
N GLN A 220 -10.60 13.31 -6.19
CA GLN A 220 -10.28 14.72 -6.44
C GLN A 220 -11.57 15.45 -6.77
N LEU A 221 -11.76 16.63 -6.18
CA LEU A 221 -12.85 17.53 -6.54
C LEU A 221 -12.37 18.57 -7.54
N CYS A 222 -13.23 18.90 -8.47
CA CYS A 222 -13.01 19.94 -9.47
C CYS A 222 -14.19 20.93 -9.42
N VAL A 223 -13.89 22.22 -9.34
CA VAL A 223 -14.88 23.30 -9.48
C VAL A 223 -14.56 24.06 -10.76
N VAL A 224 -15.56 24.15 -11.64
CA VAL A 224 -15.43 24.84 -12.93
C VAL A 224 -16.38 26.04 -12.96
N ALA A 225 -15.84 27.24 -13.15
CA ALA A 225 -16.58 28.51 -13.24
C ALA A 225 -16.74 28.97 -14.70
N LYS A 226 -16.67 28.04 -15.67
CA LYS A 226 -16.57 28.35 -17.10
C LYS A 226 -17.76 29.17 -17.65
N GLU A 227 -18.95 28.98 -17.11
CA GLU A 227 -20.18 29.63 -17.62
C GLU A 227 -20.43 31.02 -17.06
N PHE A 228 -19.61 31.47 -16.12
CA PHE A 228 -19.72 32.79 -15.48
C PHE A 228 -18.82 33.83 -16.17
N ASN A 229 -18.96 34.08 -17.44
CA ASN A 229 -18.25 35.14 -18.20
C ASN A 229 -16.72 35.15 -17.91
N ASN A 230 -16.05 34.00 -17.93
CA ASN A 230 -14.64 33.86 -17.58
C ASN A 230 -14.28 34.27 -16.13
N ASN A 231 -15.23 34.33 -15.24
CA ASN A 231 -14.93 34.57 -13.83
C ASN A 231 -14.07 33.42 -13.24
N THR A 232 -13.29 33.78 -12.27
CA THR A 232 -12.42 32.83 -11.56
C THR A 232 -13.03 32.41 -10.24
N VAL A 233 -12.78 31.19 -9.81
CA VAL A 233 -13.04 30.72 -8.46
C VAL A 233 -12.00 31.36 -7.54
N GLN A 234 -12.41 32.34 -6.74
CA GLN A 234 -11.53 33.12 -5.86
C GLN A 234 -11.35 32.46 -4.49
N GLN A 235 -12.41 31.84 -3.99
CA GLN A 235 -12.39 31.12 -2.72
C GLN A 235 -13.20 29.83 -2.84
N CYS A 236 -12.68 28.76 -2.25
CA CYS A 236 -13.37 27.50 -2.17
C CYS A 236 -13.00 26.81 -0.85
N ALA A 237 -14.00 26.46 -0.06
CA ALA A 237 -13.85 25.63 1.13
C ALA A 237 -14.95 24.57 1.13
N ALA A 238 -14.57 23.33 1.31
CA ALA A 238 -15.51 22.22 1.33
C ALA A 238 -15.08 21.14 2.32
N THR A 239 -16.04 20.34 2.72
CA THR A 239 -15.83 19.10 3.47
C THR A 239 -16.44 17.94 2.73
N ILE A 240 -15.84 16.77 2.86
CA ILE A 240 -16.39 15.50 2.37
C ILE A 240 -16.67 14.62 3.59
N SER A 241 -17.92 14.19 3.75
CA SER A 241 -18.31 13.22 4.77
C SER A 241 -18.74 11.89 4.14
N GLY A 242 -18.79 10.82 4.93
CA GLY A 242 -19.07 9.48 4.45
C GLY A 242 -17.82 8.69 4.04
N LEU A 243 -16.64 9.29 4.06
CA LEU A 243 -15.37 8.58 3.86
C LEU A 243 -15.00 7.78 5.09
N SER A 244 -14.32 6.64 4.89
CA SER A 244 -13.69 5.94 6.01
C SER A 244 -12.50 6.74 6.51
N ASN A 245 -12.46 7.07 7.79
CA ASN A 245 -11.35 7.79 8.42
C ASN A 245 -10.56 6.95 9.44
N SER A 246 -11.01 5.75 9.72
CA SER A 246 -10.30 4.84 10.63
C SER A 246 -9.17 4.14 9.89
N PRO A 247 -8.00 4.03 10.52
CA PRO A 247 -6.92 3.18 10.01
C PRO A 247 -7.39 1.74 9.83
N VAL A 248 -6.83 1.06 8.84
CA VAL A 248 -7.12 -0.33 8.52
C VAL A 248 -5.88 -1.17 8.82
N THR A 249 -6.04 -2.22 9.61
CA THR A 249 -4.99 -3.22 9.79
C THR A 249 -5.07 -4.23 8.65
N TRP A 250 -3.99 -4.30 7.87
CA TRP A 250 -3.80 -5.30 6.84
C TRP A 250 -2.86 -6.40 7.33
N ASN A 251 -3.23 -7.65 7.08
CA ASN A 251 -2.40 -8.82 7.37
C ASN A 251 -1.79 -9.37 6.08
N ALA A 252 -0.56 -9.83 6.15
CA ALA A 252 0.20 -10.29 4.99
C ALA A 252 -0.46 -11.43 4.19
N SER A 253 -1.36 -12.22 4.79
CA SER A 253 -2.13 -13.25 4.08
C SER A 253 -3.28 -12.72 3.23
N GLN A 254 -3.65 -11.46 3.41
CA GLN A 254 -4.75 -10.84 2.67
C GLN A 254 -4.25 -10.29 1.34
N THR A 255 -4.97 -10.55 0.27
CA THR A 255 -4.67 -10.05 -1.09
C THR A 255 -5.22 -8.65 -1.34
N THR A 256 -6.04 -8.15 -0.44
CA THR A 256 -6.65 -6.81 -0.50
C THR A 256 -6.70 -6.19 0.88
N LEU A 257 -6.85 -4.85 0.95
CA LEU A 257 -7.18 -4.18 2.20
C LEU A 257 -8.58 -4.56 2.68
N PRO A 258 -8.77 -4.80 3.99
CA PRO A 258 -10.11 -4.94 4.56
C PRO A 258 -10.95 -3.68 4.36
N VAL A 259 -12.23 -3.88 4.15
CA VAL A 259 -13.20 -2.78 4.07
C VAL A 259 -13.49 -2.25 5.47
N THR A 260 -13.50 -0.93 5.64
CA THR A 260 -13.84 -0.32 6.93
C THR A 260 -15.27 0.21 6.94
N GLY A 261 -15.89 0.11 8.13
CA GLY A 261 -17.26 0.56 8.35
C GLY A 261 -17.40 1.98 8.93
N THR A 262 -16.31 2.61 9.35
CA THR A 262 -16.36 3.90 10.07
C THR A 262 -16.36 5.07 9.10
N SER A 263 -17.30 6.01 9.25
CA SER A 263 -17.36 7.23 8.45
C SER A 263 -16.74 8.41 9.20
N GLY A 264 -16.06 9.27 8.45
CA GLY A 264 -15.48 10.51 8.95
C GLY A 264 -15.71 11.67 8.00
N THR A 265 -15.14 12.80 8.35
CA THR A 265 -15.19 14.03 7.56
C THR A 265 -13.77 14.45 7.21
N LEU A 266 -13.56 14.78 5.94
CA LEU A 266 -12.30 15.29 5.39
C LEU A 266 -12.48 16.76 5.02
N ASN A 267 -11.59 17.64 5.49
CA ASN A 267 -11.49 19.01 5.00
C ASN A 267 -10.73 19.00 3.67
N VAL A 268 -11.33 19.61 2.65
CA VAL A 268 -10.77 19.66 1.30
C VAL A 268 -9.80 20.81 1.17
N ALA A 269 -8.55 20.51 0.84
CA ALA A 269 -7.56 21.51 0.46
C ALA A 269 -7.58 21.73 -1.06
N TRP A 270 -7.51 22.97 -1.48
CA TRP A 270 -7.60 23.40 -2.87
C TRP A 270 -6.27 23.96 -3.36
N THR A 271 -5.94 23.64 -4.62
CA THR A 271 -4.76 24.17 -5.28
C THR A 271 -5.14 25.36 -6.16
N ASN A 272 -4.40 26.48 -6.01
CA ASN A 272 -4.47 27.65 -6.88
C ASN A 272 -5.89 28.23 -7.09
N PRO A 273 -6.54 28.81 -6.08
CA PRO A 273 -7.70 29.67 -6.31
C PRO A 273 -7.32 30.83 -7.25
N ASN A 274 -8.27 31.45 -7.90
CA ASN A 274 -8.17 32.47 -8.97
C ASN A 274 -7.98 31.88 -10.38
N ALA A 275 -8.56 30.72 -10.65
CA ALA A 275 -8.64 30.13 -11.98
C ALA A 275 -10.11 29.81 -12.34
N THR A 276 -10.39 29.68 -13.63
CA THR A 276 -11.71 29.23 -14.11
C THR A 276 -12.00 27.77 -13.75
N THR A 277 -10.96 27.00 -13.51
CA THR A 277 -11.04 25.63 -13.03
C THR A 277 -10.10 25.48 -11.83
N VAL A 278 -10.62 25.01 -10.71
CA VAL A 278 -9.87 24.80 -9.47
C VAL A 278 -10.04 23.35 -9.02
N ASN A 279 -8.93 22.68 -8.82
CA ASN A 279 -8.90 21.31 -8.36
C ASN A 279 -8.54 21.25 -6.87
N SER A 280 -9.11 20.30 -6.17
CA SER A 280 -8.62 19.93 -4.83
C SER A 280 -7.31 19.16 -4.93
N ASN A 281 -6.65 18.96 -3.79
CA ASN A 281 -5.64 17.93 -3.69
C ASN A 281 -6.26 16.57 -4.01
N VAL A 282 -5.42 15.65 -4.46
CA VAL A 282 -5.79 14.23 -4.64
C VAL A 282 -5.71 13.52 -3.30
N TYR A 283 -6.78 12.84 -2.92
CA TYR A 283 -6.87 12.07 -1.69
C TYR A 283 -6.84 10.58 -2.00
N LYS A 284 -6.11 9.80 -1.20
CA LYS A 284 -6.14 8.35 -1.22
C LYS A 284 -7.14 7.86 -0.18
N VAL A 285 -8.19 7.22 -0.66
CA VAL A 285 -9.33 6.79 0.15
C VAL A 285 -9.26 5.29 0.38
N LEU A 286 -9.38 4.88 1.64
CA LEU A 286 -9.41 3.47 2.02
C LEU A 286 -10.67 2.78 1.48
N PRO A 287 -10.62 1.45 1.19
CA PRO A 287 -11.80 0.70 0.80
C PRO A 287 -12.90 0.83 1.85
N GLN A 288 -14.13 1.03 1.39
CA GLN A 288 -15.29 1.16 2.26
C GLN A 288 -16.50 0.44 1.66
N THR A 289 -17.45 0.06 2.49
CA THR A 289 -18.75 -0.41 2.02
C THR A 289 -19.46 0.73 1.28
N SER A 290 -20.35 0.37 0.34
CA SER A 290 -21.18 1.33 -0.37
C SER A 290 -21.79 2.35 0.59
N ARG A 291 -21.60 3.63 0.33
CA ARG A 291 -22.02 4.73 1.19
C ARG A 291 -22.38 5.97 0.37
N THR A 292 -23.20 6.78 0.98
CA THR A 292 -23.42 8.13 0.48
C THR A 292 -22.24 9.01 0.87
N LEU A 293 -21.54 9.56 -0.12
CA LEU A 293 -20.60 10.64 0.07
C LEU A 293 -21.36 11.95 0.03
N THR A 294 -21.11 12.82 1.00
CA THR A 294 -21.70 14.15 1.03
C THR A 294 -20.58 15.18 0.97
N ILE A 295 -20.61 16.00 -0.07
CA ILE A 295 -19.70 17.12 -0.27
C ILE A 295 -20.46 18.38 0.13
N LYS A 296 -19.95 19.10 1.12
CA LYS A 296 -20.54 20.36 1.59
C LYS A 296 -19.56 21.50 1.35
N PHE A 297 -19.89 22.38 0.43
CA PHE A 297 -19.19 23.65 0.25
C PHE A 297 -19.64 24.61 1.34
N THR A 298 -18.71 25.10 2.13
CA THR A 298 -18.95 26.11 3.18
C THR A 298 -18.62 27.52 2.70
N THR A 299 -17.77 27.61 1.69
CA THR A 299 -17.42 28.89 1.03
C THR A 299 -17.18 28.61 -0.44
N LEU A 300 -17.83 29.37 -1.31
CA LEU A 300 -17.57 29.41 -2.74
C LEU A 300 -17.73 30.84 -3.23
N LYS A 301 -16.65 31.40 -3.77
CA LYS A 301 -16.68 32.76 -4.37
C LYS A 301 -16.19 32.68 -5.80
N ILE A 302 -17.05 33.08 -6.74
CA ILE A 302 -16.77 33.13 -8.17
C ILE A 302 -16.92 34.57 -8.65
N GLY A 303 -15.85 35.18 -9.13
CA GLY A 303 -15.84 36.58 -9.49
C GLY A 303 -16.28 37.47 -8.33
N ASN A 304 -17.29 38.32 -8.56
CA ASN A 304 -17.86 39.19 -7.53
C ASN A 304 -19.01 38.54 -6.73
N GLY A 305 -19.44 37.35 -7.14
CA GLY A 305 -20.49 36.62 -6.44
C GLY A 305 -19.92 35.77 -5.31
N GLN A 306 -20.69 35.64 -4.24
CA GLN A 306 -20.38 34.74 -3.15
C GLN A 306 -21.66 33.96 -2.81
N MET A 307 -21.51 32.64 -2.56
CA MET A 307 -22.69 31.91 -2.12
C MET A 307 -23.15 32.39 -0.75
N ASN A 308 -24.46 32.47 -0.59
CA ASN A 308 -25.08 32.92 0.66
C ASN A 308 -25.34 31.73 1.60
N ASN A 309 -25.56 30.55 1.06
CA ASN A 309 -25.84 29.33 1.81
C ASN A 309 -24.86 28.20 1.43
N ALA A 310 -24.66 27.28 2.33
CA ALA A 310 -23.83 26.10 2.06
C ALA A 310 -24.49 25.23 0.98
N ILE A 311 -23.70 24.82 -0.02
CA ILE A 311 -24.11 23.89 -1.07
C ILE A 311 -23.76 22.49 -0.63
N THR A 312 -24.71 21.56 -0.66
CA THR A 312 -24.52 20.18 -0.31
C THR A 312 -24.84 19.29 -1.51
N VAL A 313 -23.91 18.43 -1.87
CA VAL A 313 -24.06 17.42 -2.92
C VAL A 313 -23.84 16.06 -2.32
N SER A 314 -24.75 15.13 -2.58
CA SER A 314 -24.66 13.76 -2.11
C SER A 314 -24.65 12.79 -3.27
N ALA A 315 -23.76 11.81 -3.22
CA ALA A 315 -23.69 10.72 -4.17
C ALA A 315 -23.63 9.38 -3.43
N THR A 316 -24.46 8.44 -3.85
CA THR A 316 -24.48 7.09 -3.32
C THR A 316 -23.85 6.16 -4.34
N ASN A 317 -22.89 5.35 -3.90
CA ASN A 317 -22.23 4.32 -4.71
C ASN A 317 -22.90 2.97 -4.46
#